data_203fb3155ec79f62b4b06ee001ed9f5f
#
_entry.id   203fb3155ec79f62b4b06ee001ed9f5f
#
_cell.length_a   1.000
_cell.length_b   1.000
_cell.length_c   1.000
_cell.angle_alpha   90.00
_cell.angle_beta   90.00
_cell.angle_gamma   90.00
#
_symmetry.space_group_name_H-M   'P 1'
#
loop_
_entity.id
_entity.type
_entity.pdbx_description
1 polymer ?
#
loop_
_entity_poly.entity_id
_entity_poly.type
_entity_poly.pdbx_seq_one_letter_code
_entity_poly.pdbx_strand_id
1 'polypeptide(L)'
;MKPMYLSIRQKETGNNIRKLLSENGYTVKDVQNAMGFENPQAVYKWISGKSLPSLDNIVILSRLLHTSIEDILVIDGDIVYLPELLNHRFNDKVLYCC
;
A
#
# COMPACT_ATOMS: atom_id res chain seq x y z
N MET A 1 -27.84 1.28 9.04
CA MET A 1 -26.60 0.79 9.59
C MET A 1 -25.53 0.75 8.51
N LYS A 2 -24.37 1.05 8.89
CA LYS A 2 -23.32 1.17 7.93
C LYS A 2 -22.46 -0.08 7.93
N PRO A 3 -22.20 -0.64 6.77
CA PRO A 3 -21.32 -1.80 6.73
C PRO A 3 -19.91 -1.39 7.13
N MET A 4 -19.09 -2.36 7.34
CA MET A 4 -17.69 -2.10 7.57
C MET A 4 -17.07 -1.52 6.32
N TYR A 5 -16.41 -0.41 6.46
CA TYR A 5 -15.72 0.22 5.36
C TYR A 5 -14.25 0.20 5.59
N LEU A 6 -13.55 -0.15 4.58
CA LEU A 6 -12.12 0.08 4.52
C LEU A 6 -11.87 0.82 3.24
N SER A 7 -11.21 1.94 3.34
CA SER A 7 -10.84 2.67 2.15
C SER A 7 -9.38 3.04 2.23
N ILE A 8 -8.78 3.18 1.07
CA ILE A 8 -7.38 3.53 0.99
C ILE A 8 -7.30 5.05 0.92
N ARG A 9 -6.50 5.63 1.80
CA ARG A 9 -6.31 7.07 1.82
C ARG A 9 -5.23 7.40 0.81
N GLN A 10 -5.65 7.91 -0.34
CA GLN A 10 -4.74 8.09 -1.47
C GLN A 10 -3.61 9.07 -1.16
N LYS A 11 -3.93 10.17 -0.51
CA LYS A 11 -2.92 11.17 -0.24
C LYS A 11 -1.89 10.67 0.77
N GLU A 12 -2.37 10.06 1.82
CA GLU A 12 -1.48 9.52 2.84
C GLU A 12 -0.66 8.37 2.30
N THR A 13 -1.26 7.56 1.44
CA THR A 13 -0.52 6.49 0.78
C THR A 13 0.58 7.07 -0.10
N GLY A 14 0.26 8.15 -0.83
CA GLY A 14 1.27 8.81 -1.65
C GLY A 14 2.42 9.34 -0.82
N ASN A 15 2.10 9.96 0.32
CA ASN A 15 3.13 10.45 1.22
C ASN A 15 3.98 9.30 1.74
N ASN A 16 3.35 8.18 2.02
CA ASN A 16 4.08 7.02 2.53
C ASN A 16 5.00 6.44 1.46
N ILE A 17 4.53 6.40 0.20
CA ILE A 17 5.38 5.95 -0.90
C ILE A 17 6.60 6.86 -1.01
N ARG A 18 6.37 8.17 -0.94
CA ARG A 18 7.47 9.11 -1.01
C ARG A 18 8.48 8.89 0.12
N LYS A 19 7.97 8.67 1.32
CA LYS A 19 8.83 8.41 2.46
C LYS A 19 9.65 7.14 2.26
N LEU A 20 9.01 6.08 1.79
CA LEU A 20 9.69 4.82 1.57
C LEU A 20 10.74 4.93 0.47
N LEU A 21 10.45 5.69 -0.58
CA LEU A 21 11.44 5.94 -1.62
C LEU A 21 12.66 6.61 -1.02
N SER A 22 12.43 7.65 -0.24
CA SER A 22 13.51 8.39 0.39
C SER A 22 14.34 7.51 1.30
N GLU A 23 13.66 6.68 2.09
CA GLU A 23 14.36 5.81 3.02
C GLU A 23 15.22 4.78 2.31
N ASN A 24 14.83 4.40 1.10
CA ASN A 24 15.59 3.43 0.32
C ASN A 24 16.56 4.09 -0.65
N GLY A 25 16.62 5.41 -0.66
CA GLY A 25 17.55 6.12 -1.53
C GLY A 25 17.12 6.13 -2.98
N TYR A 26 15.85 5.96 -3.28
CA TYR A 26 15.36 5.96 -4.65
C TYR A 26 14.74 7.29 -5.00
N THR A 27 14.91 7.66 -6.26
CA THR A 27 14.26 8.85 -6.82
C THR A 27 13.05 8.42 -7.64
N VAL A 28 12.26 9.42 -8.03
CA VAL A 28 11.14 9.16 -8.95
C VAL A 28 11.64 8.52 -10.23
N LYS A 29 12.79 8.98 -10.70
CA LYS A 29 13.37 8.43 -11.92
C LYS A 29 13.70 6.95 -11.77
N ASP A 30 14.20 6.57 -10.61
CA ASP A 30 14.50 5.17 -10.35
C ASP A 30 13.24 4.32 -10.44
N VAL A 31 12.14 4.82 -9.89
CA VAL A 31 10.87 4.10 -9.95
C VAL A 31 10.36 4.03 -11.38
N GLN A 32 10.45 5.15 -12.09
CA GLN A 32 10.06 5.18 -13.50
C GLN A 32 10.79 4.10 -14.29
N ASN A 33 12.09 4.01 -14.07
CA ASN A 33 12.90 3.03 -14.79
C ASN A 33 12.54 1.61 -14.39
N ALA A 34 12.34 1.39 -13.11
CA ALA A 34 11.99 0.05 -12.61
C ALA A 34 10.66 -0.42 -13.15
N MET A 35 9.72 0.52 -13.34
CA MET A 35 8.40 0.18 -13.87
C MET A 35 8.38 0.08 -15.39
N GLY A 36 9.42 0.58 -16.03
CA GLY A 36 9.44 0.61 -17.50
C GLY A 36 8.56 1.68 -18.10
N PHE A 37 8.28 2.74 -17.34
CA PHE A 37 7.43 3.83 -17.83
C PHE A 37 8.22 4.78 -18.72
N GLU A 38 7.57 5.29 -19.73
CA GLU A 38 8.19 6.25 -20.63
C GLU A 38 8.40 7.60 -19.99
N ASN A 39 7.57 7.94 -18.99
CA ASN A 39 7.67 9.21 -18.31
C ASN A 39 7.29 9.01 -16.85
N PRO A 40 7.56 10.00 -16.00
CA PRO A 40 7.34 9.83 -14.56
C PRO A 40 5.94 10.21 -14.10
N GLN A 41 5.02 10.46 -15.01
CA GLN A 41 3.73 11.04 -14.65
C GLN A 41 2.95 10.16 -13.68
N ALA A 42 2.92 8.85 -13.92
CA ALA A 42 2.18 7.96 -13.05
C ALA A 42 2.75 7.99 -11.63
N VAL A 43 4.07 8.00 -11.52
CA VAL A 43 4.71 8.02 -10.22
C VAL A 43 4.36 9.31 -9.47
N TYR A 44 4.38 10.43 -10.16
CA TYR A 44 4.00 11.69 -9.53
C TYR A 44 2.55 11.69 -9.09
N LYS A 45 1.67 11.06 -9.85
CA LYS A 45 0.28 10.95 -9.44
C LYS A 45 0.15 10.15 -8.16
N TRP A 46 0.95 9.10 -8.02
CA TRP A 46 0.91 8.28 -6.81
C TRP A 46 1.36 9.08 -5.59
N ILE A 47 2.52 9.74 -5.70
CA ILE A 47 3.07 10.43 -4.54
C ILE A 47 2.31 11.70 -4.21
N SER A 48 1.56 12.25 -5.15
CA SER A 48 0.73 13.41 -4.88
C SER A 48 -0.67 13.03 -4.40
N GLY A 49 -1.00 11.75 -4.42
CA GLY A 49 -2.28 11.29 -3.96
C GLY A 49 -3.40 11.41 -4.95
N LYS A 50 -3.08 11.67 -6.22
CA LYS A 50 -4.10 11.79 -7.24
C LYS A 50 -4.61 10.46 -7.74
N SER A 51 -3.80 9.44 -7.64
CA SER A 51 -4.22 8.09 -8.01
C SER A 51 -3.40 7.08 -7.24
N LEU A 52 -3.88 5.86 -7.22
CA LEU A 52 -3.17 4.75 -6.61
C LEU A 52 -2.49 3.94 -7.69
N PRO A 53 -1.38 3.28 -7.36
CA PRO A 53 -0.80 2.34 -8.30
C PRO A 53 -1.77 1.20 -8.59
N SER A 54 -1.68 0.65 -9.78
CA SER A 54 -2.44 -0.56 -10.10
C SER A 54 -1.93 -1.71 -9.25
N LEU A 55 -2.67 -2.80 -9.24
CA LEU A 55 -2.25 -3.97 -8.48
C LEU A 55 -0.88 -4.44 -8.91
N ASP A 56 -0.64 -4.51 -10.21
CA ASP A 56 0.67 -4.93 -10.72
C ASP A 56 1.76 -4.01 -10.22
N ASN A 57 1.49 -2.71 -10.28
CA ASN A 57 2.51 -1.74 -9.90
C ASN A 57 2.75 -1.74 -8.40
N ILE A 58 1.71 -1.97 -7.61
CA ILE A 58 1.90 -2.01 -6.16
C ILE A 58 2.76 -3.22 -5.76
N VAL A 59 2.61 -4.33 -6.47
CA VAL A 59 3.46 -5.50 -6.22
C VAL A 59 4.91 -5.17 -6.52
N ILE A 60 5.15 -4.50 -7.65
CA ILE A 60 6.51 -4.11 -8.01
C ILE A 60 7.08 -3.15 -6.98
N LEU A 61 6.27 -2.18 -6.54
CA LEU A 61 6.71 -1.25 -5.51
C LEU A 61 7.07 -1.97 -4.22
N SER A 62 6.27 -2.94 -3.83
CA SER A 62 6.54 -3.65 -2.59
C SER A 62 7.88 -4.37 -2.64
N ARG A 63 8.22 -4.92 -3.81
CA ARG A 63 9.51 -5.57 -3.98
C ARG A 63 10.65 -4.56 -4.02
N LEU A 64 10.43 -3.48 -4.74
CA LEU A 64 11.43 -2.43 -4.86
C LEU A 64 11.74 -1.80 -3.51
N LEU A 65 10.71 -1.57 -2.71
CA LEU A 65 10.84 -0.88 -1.44
C LEU A 65 11.09 -1.84 -0.28
N HIS A 66 11.14 -3.13 -0.56
CA HIS A 66 11.39 -4.15 0.48
C HIS A 66 10.38 -4.04 1.61
N THR A 67 9.12 -3.85 1.25
CA THR A 67 8.08 -3.70 2.24
C THR A 67 6.82 -4.39 1.73
N SER A 68 5.91 -4.69 2.62
CA SER A 68 4.67 -5.36 2.23
C SER A 68 3.72 -4.36 1.61
N ILE A 69 2.79 -4.88 0.81
CA ILE A 69 1.77 -4.03 0.20
C ILE A 69 0.96 -3.33 1.30
N GLU A 70 0.65 -4.06 2.36
CA GLU A 70 -0.11 -3.49 3.46
C GLU A 70 0.62 -2.32 4.13
N ASP A 71 1.94 -2.39 4.16
CA ASP A 71 2.72 -1.32 4.78
C ASP A 71 2.85 -0.11 3.86
N ILE A 72 2.63 -0.30 2.57
CA ILE A 72 2.64 0.82 1.64
C ILE A 72 1.33 1.59 1.73
N LEU A 73 0.22 0.86 1.83
CA LEU A 73 -1.09 1.46 1.80
C LEU A 73 -1.46 2.04 3.16
N VAL A 74 -2.04 3.22 3.15
CA VAL A 74 -2.62 3.78 4.37
C VAL A 74 -4.11 3.59 4.27
N ILE A 75 -4.64 2.81 5.17
CA ILE A 75 -6.04 2.41 5.13
C ILE A 75 -6.80 3.20 6.17
N ASP A 76 -7.90 3.74 5.75
CA ASP A 76 -8.75 4.52 6.62
C ASP A 76 -10.02 3.74 6.88
N GLY A 77 -10.54 3.92 8.06
CA GLY A 77 -11.79 3.27 8.40
C GLY A 77 -11.59 2.35 9.58
N ASP A 78 -12.61 2.27 10.35
CA ASP A 78 -12.59 1.36 11.47
C ASP A 78 -12.81 -0.04 10.98
N ILE A 79 -11.95 -0.89 11.41
CA ILE A 79 -12.21 -2.28 11.23
C ILE A 79 -13.17 -2.67 12.31
N VAL A 80 -14.35 -2.97 11.89
CA VAL A 80 -15.32 -3.48 12.84
C VAL A 80 -14.94 -4.90 13.08
N TYR A 81 -14.30 -5.14 14.21
CA TYR A 81 -13.96 -6.50 14.42
C TYR A 81 -14.93 -7.13 15.37
N LEU A 82 -15.11 -8.36 15.11
CA LEU A 82 -15.95 -9.21 15.91
C LEU A 82 -15.00 -9.97 16.79
N PRO A 83 -15.13 -9.84 18.10
CA PRO A 83 -14.21 -10.52 19.00
C PRO A 83 -14.12 -12.01 18.73
N GLU A 84 -15.24 -12.61 18.36
CA GLU A 84 -15.21 -14.03 18.11
C GLU A 84 -14.40 -14.37 16.87
N LEU A 85 -14.36 -13.50 15.87
CA LEU A 85 -13.49 -13.72 14.73
C LEU A 85 -12.04 -13.66 15.11
N LEU A 86 -11.70 -12.67 15.91
CA LEU A 86 -10.32 -12.52 16.33
C LEU A 86 -9.87 -13.68 17.17
N ASN A 87 -10.75 -14.21 17.99
CA ASN A 87 -10.39 -15.32 18.84
C ASN A 87 -10.22 -16.60 18.08
N HIS A 88 -10.87 -16.68 16.94
CA HIS A 88 -10.78 -17.89 16.17
C HIS A 88 -9.50 -18.02 15.42
N ARG A 89 -8.97 -17.01 15.07
CA ARG A 89 -7.90 -17.08 14.24
C ARG A 89 -6.68 -17.03 14.83
N PHE A 90 -6.67 -16.72 15.46
CA PHE A 90 -5.59 -16.52 15.94
C PHE A 90 -5.09 -17.45 16.54
N ASN A 91 -5.41 -17.90 16.66
CA ASN A 91 -4.97 -18.71 17.14
C ASN A 91 -4.52 -19.49 16.38
N ASP A 92 -4.61 -19.40 15.73
CA ASP A 92 -4.39 -19.84 14.96
C ASP A 92 -3.73 -19.76 14.22
N LYS A 93 -3.40 -19.58 14.11
CA LYS A 93 -3.07 -19.27 13.27
C LYS A 93 -3.01 -19.29 12.40
N VAL A 94 -3.26 -19.28 12.22
CA VAL A 94 -3.50 -19.20 11.43
C VAL A 94 -3.52 -19.01 10.61
N LEU A 95 -3.84 -18.65 10.46
CA LEU A 95 -4.10 -18.34 9.59
C LEU A 95 -3.48 -18.14 8.88
N TYR A 96 -3.27 -18.15 8.84
CA TYR A 96 -2.86 -17.88 8.08
C TYR A 96 -2.39 -18.36 7.42
N CYS A 97 -2.61 -18.62 7.60
CA CYS A 97 -2.44 -18.86 7.03
C CYS A 97 -2.19 -19.04 6.44
N CYS A 98 -2.24 -18.98 6.45
CA CYS A 98 -2.28 -18.91 5.98
C CYS A 98 -2.12 -18.99 5.61
#